data_49f930084319fc2d2f569913a6641808
#
_entry.id   49f930084319fc2d2f569913a6641808
#
_cell.length_a   1.000
_cell.length_b   1.000
_cell.length_c   1.000
_cell.angle_alpha   90.00
_cell.angle_beta   90.00
_cell.angle_gamma   90.00
#
_symmetry.space_group_name_H-M   'P 1'
#
loop_
_entity.id
_entity.type
_entity.pdbx_description
1 polymer ?
#
loop_
_entity_poly.entity_id
_entity_poly.type
_entity_poly.pdbx_seq_one_letter_code
_entity_poly.pdbx_strand_id
1 'polypeptide(L)'
;MRDELSIDKLTVSGEIPAALHGVYARIGPNPFKPDPRGHHWFVGDGMVHGIRLSNGKAEWYHNRFIRAGTLERKGGPEAVAGPRRGARDTVNTNVVKLAGKTLALVESGPFPFELDANLDTVQSTDLKGTLTKPFSAHPHEDPKTGEWHAITYEPETQDKVWHVCIDKQGEVVSERAIAVRDGPSIHECSITDDYVIVFDLPVTLSLAALTQGYHFPFRWNKNRPARVGLLPRTGSSDDIVWCDIDPCYVFHVANSVQHADGSVTIDCCAYESMFAHGPDGPNGVPCGLERWHVNPATQKVTRAAIDASPQEFPRIDERFFGQPYRHTWTVSQPSEAVSNFVADNALYHHDLESGVKRSYTFGAGKVGGEFVFVPKSDDAQEADGWLMGLVIDTHKETTELQFFDALDIEKGPTGAIFIPHRIPPGFHGNWIPDSYQ
;
A
#
# COMPACT_ATOMS: atom_id res chain seq x y z
N MET A 1 -10.56 -10.19 -14.31
CA MET A 1 -11.94 -10.75 -14.23
C MET A 1 -12.87 -9.81 -14.99
N ARG A 2 -13.96 -10.34 -15.56
CA ARG A 2 -14.96 -9.51 -16.26
C ARG A 2 -16.22 -9.28 -15.42
N ASP A 3 -16.55 -10.26 -14.60
CA ASP A 3 -17.82 -10.29 -13.90
C ASP A 3 -17.66 -9.93 -12.43
N GLU A 4 -18.66 -9.24 -11.90
CA GLU A 4 -18.84 -9.04 -10.48
C GLU A 4 -19.55 -10.25 -9.89
N LEU A 5 -19.02 -10.79 -8.81
CA LEU A 5 -19.50 -12.01 -8.18
C LEU A 5 -19.97 -11.72 -6.76
N SER A 6 -20.94 -12.50 -6.29
CA SER A 6 -21.34 -12.62 -4.91
C SER A 6 -21.47 -14.10 -4.59
N ILE A 7 -20.69 -14.60 -3.64
CA ILE A 7 -20.65 -16.01 -3.25
C ILE A 7 -20.89 -16.09 -1.75
N ASP A 8 -22.06 -16.62 -1.35
CA ASP A 8 -22.48 -16.72 0.05
C ASP A 8 -22.08 -18.05 0.71
N LYS A 9 -21.62 -19.02 -0.08
CA LYS A 9 -21.21 -20.34 0.42
C LYS A 9 -19.75 -20.59 0.07
N LEU A 10 -18.88 -20.29 1.01
CA LEU A 10 -17.44 -20.47 0.87
C LEU A 10 -16.99 -21.75 1.57
N THR A 11 -16.11 -22.50 0.93
CA THR A 11 -15.46 -23.66 1.55
C THR A 11 -14.33 -23.16 2.44
N VAL A 12 -14.28 -23.68 3.67
CA VAL A 12 -13.26 -23.36 4.66
C VAL A 12 -12.49 -24.62 5.01
N SER A 13 -11.19 -24.52 5.14
CA SER A 13 -10.30 -25.53 5.74
C SER A 13 -9.63 -24.95 6.99
N GLY A 14 -9.42 -25.76 8.02
CA GLY A 14 -8.89 -25.30 9.30
C GLY A 14 -9.89 -24.39 10.05
N GLU A 15 -9.36 -23.42 10.79
CA GLU A 15 -10.15 -22.55 11.65
C GLU A 15 -10.05 -21.08 11.24
N ILE A 16 -11.18 -20.38 11.20
CA ILE A 16 -11.26 -18.93 11.11
C ILE A 16 -11.31 -18.39 12.54
N PRO A 17 -10.44 -17.44 12.94
CA PRO A 17 -10.48 -16.87 14.26
C PRO A 17 -11.84 -16.25 14.58
N ALA A 18 -12.48 -16.69 15.67
CA ALA A 18 -13.84 -16.26 16.04
C ALA A 18 -13.93 -14.78 16.42
N ALA A 19 -12.80 -14.17 16.81
CA ALA A 19 -12.74 -12.74 17.14
C ALA A 19 -12.73 -11.82 15.90
N LEU A 20 -12.58 -12.36 14.70
CA LEU A 20 -12.61 -11.55 13.48
C LEU A 20 -14.06 -11.22 13.09
N HIS A 21 -14.42 -9.93 13.21
CA HIS A 21 -15.69 -9.37 12.78
C HIS A 21 -15.45 -8.19 11.85
N GLY A 22 -15.69 -8.34 10.56
CA GLY A 22 -15.38 -7.32 9.57
C GLY A 22 -15.18 -7.89 8.17
N VAL A 23 -14.53 -7.11 7.33
CA VAL A 23 -14.23 -7.47 5.94
C VAL A 23 -12.72 -7.40 5.70
N TYR A 24 -12.11 -8.49 5.24
CA TYR A 24 -10.84 -8.39 4.55
C TYR A 24 -11.10 -7.87 3.16
N ALA A 25 -10.51 -6.75 2.79
CA ALA A 25 -10.67 -6.15 1.48
C ALA A 25 -9.30 -5.90 0.83
N ARG A 26 -9.15 -6.23 -0.46
CA ARG A 26 -7.99 -5.93 -1.29
C ARG A 26 -8.44 -5.37 -2.63
N ILE A 27 -7.73 -4.37 -3.16
CA ILE A 27 -8.00 -3.79 -4.47
C ILE A 27 -6.81 -4.00 -5.41
N GLY A 28 -7.08 -3.97 -6.70
CA GLY A 28 -6.04 -3.99 -7.73
C GLY A 28 -6.57 -3.58 -9.09
N PRO A 29 -5.66 -3.40 -10.06
CA PRO A 29 -6.02 -3.10 -11.43
C PRO A 29 -6.68 -4.32 -12.09
N ASN A 30 -7.83 -4.10 -12.69
CA ASN A 30 -8.56 -5.11 -13.45
C ASN A 30 -9.15 -4.46 -14.70
N PRO A 31 -8.39 -4.33 -15.79
CA PRO A 31 -8.84 -3.65 -17.00
C PRO A 31 -10.18 -4.21 -17.50
N PHE A 32 -11.23 -3.39 -17.54
CA PHE A 32 -12.55 -3.78 -18.06
C PHE A 32 -12.49 -4.13 -19.55
N LYS A 33 -11.68 -3.37 -20.30
CA LYS A 33 -11.32 -3.67 -21.68
C LYS A 33 -9.79 -3.81 -21.77
N PRO A 34 -9.26 -5.02 -21.58
CA PRO A 34 -7.83 -5.24 -21.61
C PRO A 34 -7.28 -5.02 -23.03
N ASP A 35 -6.20 -4.25 -23.15
CA ASP A 35 -5.37 -4.16 -24.33
C ASP A 35 -3.97 -4.68 -23.97
N PRO A 36 -3.54 -5.82 -24.48
CA PRO A 36 -2.22 -6.38 -24.16
C PRO A 36 -1.05 -5.54 -24.71
N ARG A 37 -1.33 -4.60 -25.64
CA ARG A 37 -0.30 -3.70 -26.19
C ARG A 37 -0.03 -2.56 -25.22
N GLY A 38 1.19 -2.49 -24.69
CA GLY A 38 1.58 -1.46 -23.75
C GLY A 38 0.91 -1.60 -22.39
N HIS A 39 0.53 -2.84 -21.99
CA HIS A 39 0.01 -3.09 -20.65
C HIS A 39 1.09 -2.80 -19.61
N HIS A 40 0.72 -2.04 -18.59
CA HIS A 40 1.53 -1.84 -17.40
C HIS A 40 0.73 -2.30 -16.18
N TRP A 41 1.33 -3.05 -15.26
CA TRP A 41 0.64 -3.66 -14.13
C TRP A 41 -0.11 -2.63 -13.26
N PHE A 42 0.42 -1.42 -13.11
CA PHE A 42 -0.22 -0.36 -12.31
C PHE A 42 -1.46 0.25 -12.97
N VAL A 43 -1.69 -0.03 -14.26
CA VAL A 43 -2.74 0.64 -15.03
C VAL A 43 -3.91 -0.31 -15.29
N GLY A 44 -5.08 0.03 -14.78
CA GLY A 44 -6.32 -0.74 -14.96
C GLY A 44 -7.46 -0.15 -14.14
N ASP A 45 -8.69 -0.51 -14.49
CA ASP A 45 -9.86 -0.14 -13.70
C ASP A 45 -9.77 -0.83 -12.35
N GLY A 46 -10.17 -0.15 -11.27
CA GLY A 46 -10.10 -0.73 -9.92
C GLY A 46 -11.18 -1.77 -9.71
N MET A 47 -10.77 -2.92 -9.18
CA MET A 47 -11.71 -3.94 -8.68
C MET A 47 -11.32 -4.29 -7.25
N VAL A 48 -12.24 -4.07 -6.32
CA VAL A 48 -12.11 -4.51 -4.94
C VAL A 48 -12.63 -5.93 -4.78
N HIS A 49 -11.91 -6.72 -3.99
CA HIS A 49 -12.25 -8.09 -3.60
C HIS A 49 -12.35 -8.14 -2.09
N GLY A 50 -13.42 -8.64 -1.53
CA GLY A 50 -13.56 -8.75 -0.09
C GLY A 50 -14.23 -10.01 0.38
N ILE A 51 -13.85 -10.43 1.58
CA ILE A 51 -14.41 -11.56 2.30
C ILE A 51 -14.89 -11.08 3.66
N ARG A 52 -16.18 -11.27 3.92
CA ARG A 52 -16.80 -10.98 5.20
C ARG A 52 -16.59 -12.11 6.18
N LEU A 53 -16.08 -11.78 7.36
CA LEU A 53 -15.87 -12.71 8.46
C LEU A 53 -16.74 -12.31 9.67
N SER A 54 -17.33 -13.29 10.32
CA SER A 54 -18.05 -13.08 11.57
C SER A 54 -18.17 -14.40 12.35
N ASN A 55 -17.89 -14.37 13.65
CA ASN A 55 -18.06 -15.53 14.55
C ASN A 55 -17.41 -16.83 14.03
N GLY A 56 -16.18 -16.73 13.49
CA GLY A 56 -15.45 -17.90 12.96
C GLY A 56 -16.02 -18.45 11.64
N LYS A 57 -16.78 -17.64 10.89
CA LYS A 57 -17.38 -18.03 9.61
C LYS A 57 -17.03 -17.05 8.51
N ALA A 58 -16.89 -17.57 7.29
CA ALA A 58 -16.88 -16.78 6.07
C ALA A 58 -18.32 -16.62 5.58
N GLU A 59 -18.85 -15.41 5.62
CA GLU A 59 -20.24 -15.15 5.28
C GLU A 59 -20.44 -14.99 3.78
N TRP A 60 -19.54 -14.21 3.13
CA TRP A 60 -19.59 -14.00 1.70
C TRP A 60 -18.21 -13.61 1.13
N TYR A 61 -18.06 -13.77 -0.18
CA TYR A 61 -17.06 -13.14 -1.01
C TYR A 61 -17.74 -12.27 -2.05
N HIS A 62 -17.32 -11.01 -2.14
CA HIS A 62 -17.73 -10.08 -3.19
C HIS A 62 -16.52 -9.54 -3.94
N ASN A 63 -16.67 -9.33 -5.26
CA ASN A 63 -15.80 -8.44 -6.01
C ASN A 63 -16.61 -7.40 -6.75
N ARG A 64 -16.16 -6.14 -6.74
CA ARG A 64 -16.86 -5.00 -7.31
C ARG A 64 -15.90 -4.10 -8.06
N PHE A 65 -16.29 -3.65 -9.23
CA PHE A 65 -15.61 -2.54 -9.88
C PHE A 65 -15.88 -1.23 -9.14
N ILE A 66 -14.85 -0.39 -9.03
CA ILE A 66 -15.07 0.99 -8.57
C ILE A 66 -15.81 1.75 -9.67
N ARG A 67 -16.99 2.26 -9.36
CA ARG A 67 -17.94 2.91 -10.28
C ARG A 67 -17.46 4.32 -10.69
N ALA A 68 -16.31 4.37 -11.34
CA ALA A 68 -15.68 5.60 -11.83
C ALA A 68 -16.21 5.99 -13.23
N GLY A 69 -16.18 7.27 -13.57
CA GLY A 69 -16.56 7.74 -14.90
C GLY A 69 -15.64 7.20 -16.01
N THR A 70 -14.40 6.91 -15.69
CA THR A 70 -13.48 6.23 -16.63
C THR A 70 -13.96 4.83 -17.00
N LEU A 71 -14.52 4.08 -16.05
CA LEU A 71 -15.09 2.76 -16.27
C LEU A 71 -16.35 2.84 -17.15
N GLU A 72 -17.26 3.76 -16.85
CA GLU A 72 -18.48 4.01 -17.62
C GLU A 72 -18.19 4.35 -19.08
N ARG A 73 -17.23 5.26 -19.32
CA ARG A 73 -16.79 5.61 -20.71
C ARG A 73 -16.25 4.42 -21.51
N LYS A 74 -15.79 3.37 -20.85
CA LYS A 74 -15.40 2.10 -21.48
C LYS A 74 -16.60 1.16 -21.72
N GLY A 75 -17.81 1.58 -21.38
CA GLY A 75 -19.03 0.77 -21.45
C GLY A 75 -19.19 -0.20 -20.28
N GLY A 76 -18.53 0.06 -19.19
CA GLY A 76 -18.76 -0.58 -17.88
C GLY A 76 -19.99 -0.05 -17.18
N PRO A 77 -20.19 -0.45 -15.92
CA PRO A 77 -21.29 0.05 -15.09
C PRO A 77 -21.31 1.59 -14.97
N GLU A 78 -22.49 2.13 -14.76
CA GLU A 78 -22.73 3.56 -14.54
C GLU A 78 -21.89 4.10 -13.37
N ALA A 79 -21.35 5.31 -13.56
CA ALA A 79 -20.56 5.98 -12.55
C ALA A 79 -21.45 6.52 -11.42
N VAL A 80 -20.94 6.44 -10.19
CA VAL A 80 -21.62 7.06 -9.03
C VAL A 80 -21.47 8.58 -9.04
N ALA A 81 -22.32 9.25 -8.28
CA ALA A 81 -22.25 10.69 -8.04
C ALA A 81 -21.02 11.08 -7.17
N GLY A 82 -20.81 12.38 -7.03
CA GLY A 82 -19.80 12.97 -6.14
C GLY A 82 -18.80 13.86 -6.86
N PRO A 83 -17.95 14.55 -6.10
CA PRO A 83 -16.94 15.45 -6.66
C PRO A 83 -15.91 14.67 -7.49
N ARG A 84 -15.45 15.26 -8.57
CA ARG A 84 -14.44 14.66 -9.47
C ARG A 84 -13.20 15.54 -9.54
N ARG A 85 -12.04 14.86 -9.64
CA ARG A 85 -10.76 15.54 -9.86
C ARG A 85 -10.08 14.95 -11.09
N GLY A 86 -9.69 15.83 -12.02
CA GLY A 86 -9.02 15.43 -13.25
C GLY A 86 -9.93 14.73 -14.27
N ALA A 87 -9.36 14.42 -15.44
CA ALA A 87 -10.08 13.75 -16.54
C ALA A 87 -10.17 12.22 -16.38
N ARG A 88 -9.29 11.64 -15.57
CA ARG A 88 -9.25 10.21 -15.24
C ARG A 88 -9.53 10.06 -13.76
N ASP A 89 -10.47 9.21 -13.44
CA ASP A 89 -10.93 8.97 -12.07
C ASP A 89 -10.83 7.48 -11.66
N THR A 90 -9.88 6.76 -12.26
CA THR A 90 -9.58 5.37 -11.91
C THR A 90 -8.91 5.29 -10.55
N VAL A 91 -9.44 4.45 -9.67
CA VAL A 91 -8.93 4.18 -8.32
C VAL A 91 -8.74 2.69 -8.16
N ASN A 92 -7.51 2.23 -7.84
CA ASN A 92 -7.17 0.80 -7.92
C ASN A 92 -6.05 0.35 -6.96
N THR A 93 -5.64 1.16 -5.98
CA THR A 93 -4.37 0.88 -5.29
C THR A 93 -4.55 0.41 -3.85
N ASN A 94 -5.42 1.03 -3.04
CA ASN A 94 -5.60 0.67 -1.65
C ASN A 94 -7.06 0.78 -1.21
N VAL A 95 -7.43 0.07 -0.13
CA VAL A 95 -8.73 0.18 0.55
C VAL A 95 -8.48 0.35 2.03
N VAL A 96 -8.88 1.47 2.60
CA VAL A 96 -8.64 1.82 4.02
C VAL A 96 -9.93 2.16 4.74
N LYS A 97 -9.94 2.05 6.08
CA LYS A 97 -11.00 2.59 6.92
C LYS A 97 -10.51 3.91 7.52
N LEU A 98 -11.04 5.03 7.04
CA LEU A 98 -10.69 6.36 7.50
C LEU A 98 -11.94 7.04 8.08
N ALA A 99 -11.86 7.49 9.33
CA ALA A 99 -12.96 8.14 10.06
C ALA A 99 -14.30 7.38 9.94
N GLY A 100 -14.25 6.05 10.07
CA GLY A 100 -15.44 5.17 10.01
C GLY A 100 -15.96 4.86 8.60
N LYS A 101 -15.35 5.41 7.55
CA LYS A 101 -15.70 5.15 6.16
C LYS A 101 -14.68 4.23 5.50
N THR A 102 -15.17 3.30 4.68
CA THR A 102 -14.30 2.49 3.81
C THR A 102 -14.04 3.25 2.51
N LEU A 103 -12.77 3.54 2.22
CA LEU A 103 -12.35 4.33 1.07
C LEU A 103 -11.43 3.52 0.16
N ALA A 104 -11.74 3.50 -1.14
CA ALA A 104 -10.81 3.06 -2.18
C ALA A 104 -9.94 4.25 -2.60
N LEU A 105 -8.63 4.01 -2.70
CA LEU A 105 -7.58 5.02 -2.91
C LEU A 105 -6.72 4.70 -4.13
N VAL A 106 -6.09 5.75 -4.67
CA VAL A 106 -5.03 5.64 -5.68
C VAL A 106 -3.95 6.69 -5.43
N GLU A 107 -2.73 6.39 -5.84
CA GLU A 107 -1.61 7.33 -5.83
C GLU A 107 -1.84 8.43 -6.86
N SER A 108 -1.88 9.68 -6.40
CA SER A 108 -2.00 10.87 -7.24
C SER A 108 -3.27 10.93 -8.11
N GLY A 109 -3.78 12.09 -8.40
CA GLY A 109 -4.88 12.31 -9.35
C GLY A 109 -6.26 12.35 -8.71
N PRO A 110 -7.13 11.35 -8.87
CA PRO A 110 -8.54 11.45 -8.49
C PRO A 110 -8.77 11.47 -6.97
N PHE A 111 -9.96 11.91 -6.60
CA PHE A 111 -10.45 11.79 -5.22
C PHE A 111 -10.76 10.33 -4.86
N PRO A 112 -10.74 9.97 -3.57
CA PRO A 112 -11.17 8.67 -3.06
C PRO A 112 -12.61 8.31 -3.43
N PHE A 113 -12.92 7.02 -3.44
CA PHE A 113 -14.30 6.53 -3.56
C PHE A 113 -14.72 5.84 -2.26
N GLU A 114 -15.89 6.19 -1.75
CA GLU A 114 -16.51 5.57 -0.60
C GLU A 114 -17.19 4.25 -0.99
N LEU A 115 -16.96 3.20 -0.20
CA LEU A 115 -17.56 1.88 -0.35
C LEU A 115 -18.51 1.61 0.82
N ASP A 116 -19.60 0.90 0.56
CA ASP A 116 -20.50 0.42 1.61
C ASP A 116 -20.00 -0.92 2.21
N ALA A 117 -20.79 -1.47 3.14
CA ALA A 117 -20.48 -2.73 3.82
C ALA A 117 -20.45 -3.96 2.88
N ASN A 118 -21.01 -3.86 1.67
CA ASN A 118 -20.98 -4.88 0.63
C ASN A 118 -19.91 -4.64 -0.44
N LEU A 119 -19.09 -3.59 -0.25
CA LEU A 119 -18.07 -3.09 -1.18
C LEU A 119 -18.66 -2.43 -2.44
N ASP A 120 -19.96 -2.15 -2.48
CA ASP A 120 -20.53 -1.36 -3.57
C ASP A 120 -20.08 0.10 -3.45
N THR A 121 -19.75 0.71 -4.58
CA THR A 121 -19.30 2.11 -4.61
C THR A 121 -20.48 3.04 -4.35
N VAL A 122 -20.38 3.86 -3.32
CA VAL A 122 -21.42 4.82 -2.90
C VAL A 122 -21.28 6.14 -3.64
N GLN A 123 -20.09 6.74 -3.59
CA GLN A 123 -19.78 8.04 -4.19
C GLN A 123 -18.26 8.25 -4.30
N SER A 124 -17.84 9.20 -5.13
CA SER A 124 -16.52 9.80 -4.94
C SER A 124 -16.60 10.88 -3.87
N THR A 125 -15.50 11.14 -3.15
CA THR A 125 -15.49 12.08 -2.02
C THR A 125 -14.25 12.94 -1.97
N ASP A 126 -14.46 14.24 -1.72
CA ASP A 126 -13.43 15.21 -1.40
C ASP A 126 -13.31 15.47 0.10
N LEU A 127 -13.66 14.46 0.91
CA LEU A 127 -13.65 14.51 2.38
C LEU A 127 -14.46 15.74 2.90
N LYS A 128 -15.73 15.79 2.53
CA LYS A 128 -16.68 16.87 2.88
C LYS A 128 -16.28 18.25 2.30
N GLY A 129 -15.62 18.31 1.17
CA GLY A 129 -15.17 19.54 0.53
C GLY A 129 -13.87 20.12 1.11
N THR A 130 -13.18 19.37 1.95
CA THR A 130 -11.94 19.84 2.60
C THR A 130 -10.67 19.44 1.86
N LEU A 131 -10.70 18.35 1.07
CA LEU A 131 -9.58 17.89 0.26
C LEU A 131 -9.55 18.68 -1.07
N THR A 132 -8.49 19.48 -1.30
CA THR A 132 -8.34 20.25 -2.52
C THR A 132 -7.23 19.74 -3.43
N LYS A 133 -6.31 18.92 -2.90
CA LYS A 133 -5.18 18.32 -3.61
C LYS A 133 -5.51 16.90 -4.06
N PRO A 134 -4.69 16.28 -4.92
CA PRO A 134 -4.73 14.82 -5.11
C PRO A 134 -4.61 14.10 -3.78
N PHE A 135 -5.03 12.84 -3.73
CA PHE A 135 -4.79 12.05 -2.53
C PHE A 135 -3.70 11.00 -2.78
N SER A 136 -3.33 10.30 -1.71
CA SER A 136 -2.34 9.22 -1.72
C SER A 136 -3.02 7.86 -1.67
N ALA A 137 -2.33 6.83 -2.13
CA ALA A 137 -2.70 5.44 -1.86
C ALA A 137 -2.23 4.96 -0.47
N HIS A 138 -1.27 5.66 0.13
CA HIS A 138 -0.63 5.29 1.39
C HIS A 138 -0.72 6.41 2.45
N PRO A 139 -1.94 6.75 2.89
CA PRO A 139 -2.09 7.56 4.08
C PRO A 139 -1.87 6.69 5.32
N HIS A 140 -1.17 7.22 6.31
CA HIS A 140 -0.92 6.54 7.58
C HIS A 140 -1.63 7.21 8.73
N GLU A 141 -2.31 6.41 9.55
CA GLU A 141 -2.90 6.86 10.81
C GLU A 141 -1.82 6.92 11.89
N ASP A 142 -1.80 8.02 12.62
CA ASP A 142 -1.06 8.09 13.87
C ASP A 142 -1.89 7.43 14.98
N PRO A 143 -1.48 6.29 15.53
CA PRO A 143 -2.26 5.58 16.53
C PRO A 143 -2.41 6.35 17.85
N LYS A 144 -1.60 7.39 18.09
CA LYS A 144 -1.67 8.23 19.30
C LYS A 144 -2.73 9.34 19.17
N THR A 145 -2.87 9.93 17.97
CA THR A 145 -3.73 11.10 17.75
C THR A 145 -4.98 10.80 16.95
N GLY A 146 -4.96 9.73 16.15
CA GLY A 146 -5.98 9.42 15.16
C GLY A 146 -5.95 10.34 13.93
N GLU A 147 -4.89 11.14 13.78
CA GLU A 147 -4.65 11.93 12.57
C GLU A 147 -4.08 11.05 11.47
N TRP A 148 -4.47 11.33 10.23
CA TRP A 148 -3.93 10.67 9.05
C TRP A 148 -2.99 11.61 8.30
N HIS A 149 -1.84 11.10 7.90
CA HIS A 149 -0.83 11.84 7.16
C HIS A 149 -0.55 11.17 5.82
N ALA A 150 -0.43 11.98 4.78
CA ALA A 150 -0.10 11.52 3.43
C ALA A 150 0.81 12.52 2.72
N ILE A 151 1.67 12.03 1.85
CA ILE A 151 2.35 12.83 0.85
C ILE A 151 1.70 12.56 -0.51
N THR A 152 1.41 13.61 -1.25
CA THR A 152 0.78 13.53 -2.56
C THR A 152 1.43 14.47 -3.56
N TYR A 153 1.24 14.20 -4.85
CA TYR A 153 1.78 14.97 -5.95
C TYR A 153 0.83 15.01 -7.15
N GLU A 154 1.07 15.91 -8.08
CA GLU A 154 0.39 15.99 -9.37
C GLU A 154 1.42 15.96 -10.49
N PRO A 155 1.20 15.18 -11.56
CA PRO A 155 2.13 15.13 -12.69
C PRO A 155 2.34 16.49 -13.39
N GLU A 156 1.33 17.37 -13.34
CA GLU A 156 1.39 18.72 -13.93
C GLU A 156 2.26 19.69 -13.11
N THR A 157 2.51 19.39 -11.82
CA THR A 157 3.24 20.25 -10.90
C THR A 157 4.58 19.63 -10.57
N GLN A 158 5.66 20.10 -11.19
CA GLN A 158 6.99 19.49 -11.07
C GLN A 158 7.87 20.09 -9.97
N ASP A 159 7.45 21.20 -9.37
CA ASP A 159 8.22 21.98 -8.40
C ASP A 159 7.76 21.82 -6.95
N LYS A 160 6.68 21.08 -6.72
CA LYS A 160 6.15 20.83 -5.37
C LYS A 160 5.37 19.53 -5.26
N VAL A 161 5.32 19.03 -4.05
CA VAL A 161 4.41 17.98 -3.56
C VAL A 161 3.67 18.51 -2.34
N TRP A 162 2.69 17.78 -1.82
CA TRP A 162 1.92 18.26 -0.66
C TRP A 162 1.90 17.23 0.45
N HIS A 163 2.05 17.72 1.67
CA HIS A 163 1.65 16.98 2.87
C HIS A 163 0.19 17.28 3.15
N VAL A 164 -0.62 16.24 3.25
CA VAL A 164 -2.04 16.30 3.63
C VAL A 164 -2.20 15.71 5.02
N CYS A 165 -2.82 16.46 5.92
CA CYS A 165 -3.18 16.00 7.26
C CYS A 165 -4.70 15.98 7.39
N ILE A 166 -5.25 14.85 7.86
CA ILE A 166 -6.68 14.63 8.04
C ILE A 166 -6.90 14.34 9.52
N ASP A 167 -7.91 14.95 10.11
CA ASP A 167 -8.26 14.70 11.50
C ASP A 167 -9.07 13.40 11.69
N LYS A 168 -9.27 13.01 12.94
CA LYS A 168 -10.07 11.82 13.30
C LYS A 168 -11.56 11.91 12.90
N GLN A 169 -12.04 13.07 12.47
CA GLN A 169 -13.37 13.28 11.92
C GLN A 169 -13.42 13.09 10.39
N GLY A 170 -12.27 12.87 9.76
CA GLY A 170 -12.12 12.68 8.31
C GLY A 170 -12.16 13.99 7.52
N GLU A 171 -11.77 15.11 8.14
CA GLU A 171 -11.65 16.40 7.49
C GLU A 171 -10.17 16.78 7.30
N VAL A 172 -9.83 17.30 6.13
CA VAL A 172 -8.47 17.80 5.87
C VAL A 172 -8.27 19.09 6.65
N VAL A 173 -7.34 19.05 7.59
CA VAL A 173 -7.01 20.20 8.45
C VAL A 173 -5.77 20.94 7.96
N SER A 174 -4.99 20.34 7.05
CA SER A 174 -3.80 20.98 6.49
C SER A 174 -3.42 20.36 5.14
N GLU A 175 -3.07 21.24 4.17
CA GLU A 175 -2.43 20.90 2.89
C GLU A 175 -1.20 21.79 2.72
N ARG A 176 -0.01 21.32 3.09
CA ARG A 176 1.24 22.08 3.06
C ARG A 176 2.06 21.74 1.84
N ALA A 177 2.37 22.73 1.00
CA ALA A 177 3.27 22.56 -0.15
C ALA A 177 4.72 22.38 0.30
N ILE A 178 5.42 21.43 -0.29
CA ILE A 178 6.84 21.13 -0.06
C ILE A 178 7.57 21.31 -1.39
N ALA A 179 8.62 22.12 -1.40
CA ALA A 179 9.41 22.37 -2.61
C ALA A 179 10.27 21.15 -2.99
N VAL A 180 10.09 20.70 -4.22
CA VAL A 180 10.86 19.61 -4.86
C VAL A 180 11.31 20.06 -6.26
N ARG A 181 11.90 19.15 -7.05
CA ARG A 181 12.28 19.38 -8.44
C ARG A 181 11.96 18.17 -9.29
N ASP A 182 11.74 18.41 -10.58
CA ASP A 182 11.61 17.37 -11.62
C ASP A 182 10.38 16.46 -11.47
N GLY A 183 9.38 16.82 -10.67
CA GLY A 183 8.13 16.07 -10.51
C GLY A 183 8.36 14.63 -10.02
N PRO A 184 8.83 14.42 -8.78
CA PRO A 184 9.07 13.09 -8.25
C PRO A 184 7.76 12.32 -8.07
N SER A 185 7.80 11.02 -8.33
CA SER A 185 6.78 10.07 -7.87
C SER A 185 7.11 9.69 -6.43
N ILE A 186 6.29 10.15 -5.50
CA ILE A 186 6.40 9.82 -4.08
C ILE A 186 5.29 8.85 -3.73
N HIS A 187 5.65 7.56 -3.68
CA HIS A 187 4.66 6.50 -3.52
C HIS A 187 4.08 6.47 -2.11
N GLU A 188 4.94 6.64 -1.11
CA GLU A 188 4.59 6.51 0.30
C GLU A 188 5.25 7.59 1.15
N CYS A 189 4.79 7.76 2.37
CA CYS A 189 5.43 8.51 3.44
C CYS A 189 5.52 7.64 4.70
N SER A 190 6.16 8.16 5.73
CA SER A 190 6.09 7.59 7.08
C SER A 190 5.97 8.72 8.10
N ILE A 191 5.71 8.38 9.35
CA ILE A 191 5.60 9.36 10.42
C ILE A 191 6.43 8.97 11.64
N THR A 192 6.76 9.96 12.43
CA THR A 192 7.25 9.81 13.81
C THR A 192 6.49 10.80 14.71
N ASP A 193 6.84 10.88 15.99
CA ASP A 193 6.20 11.83 16.91
C ASP A 193 6.28 13.28 16.41
N ASP A 194 7.42 13.69 15.83
CA ASP A 194 7.65 15.09 15.43
C ASP A 194 7.66 15.31 13.91
N TYR A 195 7.82 14.23 13.09
CA TYR A 195 8.06 14.38 11.65
C TYR A 195 7.09 13.56 10.79
N VAL A 196 6.84 14.08 9.59
CA VAL A 196 6.42 13.32 8.41
C VAL A 196 7.65 13.11 7.53
N ILE A 197 7.89 11.86 7.12
CA ILE A 197 9.04 11.47 6.32
C ILE A 197 8.69 11.58 4.83
N VAL A 198 9.51 12.28 4.07
CA VAL A 198 9.30 12.55 2.64
C VAL A 198 10.42 11.92 1.83
N PHE A 199 10.09 10.99 0.94
CA PHE A 199 11.05 10.26 0.09
C PHE A 199 11.19 10.96 -1.27
N ASP A 200 12.10 11.92 -1.39
CA ASP A 200 12.37 12.65 -2.63
C ASP A 200 13.46 11.92 -3.46
N LEU A 201 13.04 10.83 -4.11
CA LEU A 201 13.88 9.84 -4.79
C LEU A 201 13.88 10.03 -6.31
N PRO A 202 14.86 9.45 -7.06
CA PRO A 202 15.10 9.78 -8.47
C PRO A 202 14.17 9.05 -9.46
N VAL A 203 12.90 8.84 -9.13
CA VAL A 203 11.86 8.47 -10.10
C VAL A 203 11.02 9.70 -10.37
N THR A 204 11.05 10.20 -11.60
CA THR A 204 10.43 11.47 -11.97
C THR A 204 9.58 11.35 -13.24
N LEU A 205 8.67 12.31 -13.45
CA LEU A 205 7.90 12.38 -14.67
C LEU A 205 8.83 12.55 -15.88
N SER A 206 8.65 11.71 -16.89
CA SER A 206 9.39 11.75 -18.16
C SER A 206 8.50 12.22 -19.30
N LEU A 207 8.72 13.46 -19.75
CA LEU A 207 8.00 13.98 -20.93
C LEU A 207 8.28 13.14 -22.19
N ALA A 208 9.49 12.57 -22.32
CA ALA A 208 9.83 11.68 -23.41
C ALA A 208 9.00 10.39 -23.37
N ALA A 209 8.82 9.79 -22.21
CA ALA A 209 7.96 8.60 -22.05
C ALA A 209 6.48 8.94 -22.32
N LEU A 210 6.01 10.10 -21.85
CA LEU A 210 4.65 10.57 -22.09
C LEU A 210 4.39 10.78 -23.60
N THR A 211 5.30 11.40 -24.33
CA THR A 211 5.17 11.62 -25.78
C THR A 211 5.28 10.32 -26.59
N GLN A 212 5.96 9.30 -26.06
CA GLN A 212 6.01 7.95 -26.63
C GLN A 212 4.74 7.13 -26.32
N GLY A 213 3.80 7.69 -25.56
CA GLY A 213 2.54 7.03 -25.24
C GLY A 213 2.62 6.00 -24.11
N TYR A 214 3.63 6.07 -23.23
CA TYR A 214 3.70 5.21 -22.07
C TYR A 214 2.53 5.47 -21.13
N HIS A 215 1.87 4.40 -20.68
CA HIS A 215 0.72 4.51 -19.78
C HIS A 215 1.13 4.94 -18.36
N PHE A 216 2.37 4.63 -17.96
CA PHE A 216 2.99 5.08 -16.72
C PHE A 216 4.28 5.83 -17.05
N PRO A 217 4.25 7.17 -17.19
CA PRO A 217 5.36 7.97 -17.74
C PRO A 217 6.42 8.38 -16.71
N PHE A 218 6.52 7.70 -15.57
CA PHE A 218 7.57 7.92 -14.60
C PHE A 218 8.81 7.06 -14.93
N ARG A 219 10.00 7.62 -14.76
CA ARG A 219 11.26 7.00 -15.12
C ARG A 219 12.36 7.31 -14.14
N TRP A 220 13.32 6.40 -14.06
CA TRP A 220 14.57 6.62 -13.33
C TRP A 220 15.34 7.80 -13.92
N ASN A 221 15.59 8.82 -13.11
CA ASN A 221 16.37 9.99 -13.45
C ASN A 221 17.77 9.88 -12.83
N LYS A 222 18.70 9.25 -13.53
CA LYS A 222 20.07 8.96 -13.05
C LYS A 222 20.88 10.20 -12.67
N ASN A 223 20.46 11.39 -13.12
CA ASN A 223 21.17 12.66 -12.84
C ASN A 223 20.58 13.40 -11.62
N ARG A 224 19.55 12.84 -11.01
CA ARG A 224 18.89 13.45 -9.87
C ARG A 224 19.43 12.89 -8.56
N PRO A 225 19.85 13.74 -7.60
CA PRO A 225 20.19 13.28 -6.26
C PRO A 225 18.94 12.73 -5.55
N ALA A 226 19.16 11.82 -4.63
CA ALA A 226 18.14 11.30 -3.73
C ALA A 226 18.30 11.94 -2.35
N ARG A 227 17.18 12.17 -1.66
CA ARG A 227 17.16 12.73 -0.31
C ARG A 227 15.91 12.30 0.45
N VAL A 228 16.03 12.27 1.77
CA VAL A 228 14.92 12.04 2.70
C VAL A 228 14.66 13.33 3.46
N GLY A 229 13.40 13.77 3.48
CA GLY A 229 12.96 14.97 4.19
C GLY A 229 12.34 14.62 5.54
N LEU A 230 12.78 15.27 6.59
CA LEU A 230 12.13 15.28 7.89
C LEU A 230 11.29 16.56 7.98
N LEU A 231 10.00 16.46 7.62
CA LEU A 231 9.06 17.57 7.67
C LEU A 231 8.46 17.66 9.08
N PRO A 232 8.67 18.76 9.84
CA PRO A 232 7.98 18.92 11.13
C PRO A 232 6.47 18.78 10.97
N ARG A 233 5.81 18.02 11.83
CA ARG A 233 4.34 17.83 11.78
C ARG A 233 3.59 19.14 11.96
N THR A 234 4.18 20.09 12.69
CA THR A 234 3.66 21.44 12.91
C THR A 234 4.61 22.50 12.35
N GLY A 235 4.11 23.70 12.07
CA GLY A 235 4.93 24.80 11.56
C GLY A 235 4.94 24.90 10.02
N SER A 236 6.01 25.51 9.48
CA SER A 236 6.15 25.74 8.03
C SER A 236 6.73 24.52 7.32
N SER A 237 6.35 24.33 6.05
CA SER A 237 7.02 23.36 5.17
C SER A 237 8.47 23.74 4.86
N ASP A 238 8.83 25.01 5.01
CA ASP A 238 10.21 25.49 4.80
C ASP A 238 11.16 24.99 5.89
N ASP A 239 10.62 24.51 7.03
CA ASP A 239 11.40 23.96 8.13
C ASP A 239 11.82 22.49 7.88
N ILE A 240 11.49 21.92 6.71
CA ILE A 240 11.89 20.55 6.35
C ILE A 240 13.41 20.41 6.33
N VAL A 241 13.92 19.41 7.04
CA VAL A 241 15.35 19.05 7.03
C VAL A 241 15.60 17.96 6.00
N TRP A 242 16.31 18.30 4.93
CA TRP A 242 16.68 17.36 3.89
C TRP A 242 17.99 16.66 4.21
N CYS A 243 17.99 15.33 4.15
CA CYS A 243 19.15 14.46 4.38
C CYS A 243 19.48 13.71 3.10
N ASP A 244 20.71 13.84 2.61
CA ASP A 244 21.17 13.17 1.38
C ASP A 244 21.32 11.67 1.58
N ILE A 245 20.96 10.91 0.55
CA ILE A 245 21.12 9.46 0.46
C ILE A 245 21.64 9.08 -0.93
N ASP A 246 22.31 7.94 -1.03
CA ASP A 246 22.68 7.38 -2.34
C ASP A 246 21.41 7.05 -3.14
N PRO A 247 21.43 7.26 -4.48
CA PRO A 247 20.27 7.01 -5.33
C PRO A 247 19.71 5.61 -5.14
N CYS A 248 18.41 5.56 -4.81
CA CYS A 248 17.65 4.35 -4.57
C CYS A 248 16.15 4.63 -4.75
N TYR A 249 15.31 3.62 -4.62
CA TYR A 249 13.87 3.79 -4.61
C TYR A 249 13.24 2.97 -3.49
N VAL A 250 12.12 3.45 -2.96
CA VAL A 250 11.29 2.78 -1.98
C VAL A 250 9.84 2.87 -2.45
N PHE A 251 9.16 1.73 -2.51
CA PHE A 251 7.71 1.72 -2.57
C PHE A 251 7.16 1.78 -1.15
N HIS A 252 7.54 0.82 -0.29
CA HIS A 252 6.86 0.62 0.98
C HIS A 252 7.82 0.66 2.18
N VAL A 253 7.33 1.28 3.23
CA VAL A 253 7.99 1.42 4.53
C VAL A 253 7.33 0.49 5.55
N ALA A 254 8.14 -0.26 6.30
CA ALA A 254 7.64 -1.01 7.44
C ALA A 254 7.26 -0.07 8.59
N ASN A 255 8.21 0.76 9.03
CA ASN A 255 8.00 1.73 10.10
C ASN A 255 9.11 2.78 10.18
N SER A 256 8.88 3.84 10.94
CA SER A 256 9.90 4.82 11.31
C SER A 256 9.87 5.08 12.82
N VAL A 257 11.06 5.27 13.40
CA VAL A 257 11.20 5.50 14.84
C VAL A 257 12.12 6.69 15.08
N GLN A 258 11.66 7.65 15.87
CA GLN A 258 12.46 8.79 16.29
C GLN A 258 13.22 8.48 17.58
N HIS A 259 14.48 8.91 17.65
CA HIS A 259 15.34 8.73 18.81
C HIS A 259 15.48 10.04 19.61
N ALA A 260 15.90 9.93 20.87
CA ALA A 260 16.03 11.07 21.77
C ALA A 260 17.04 12.13 21.31
N ASP A 261 17.98 11.78 20.42
CA ASP A 261 18.94 12.70 19.81
C ASP A 261 18.40 13.41 18.55
N GLY A 262 17.14 13.17 18.20
CA GLY A 262 16.46 13.72 17.04
C GLY A 262 16.73 12.95 15.73
N SER A 263 17.57 11.91 15.76
CA SER A 263 17.73 11.02 14.61
C SER A 263 16.50 10.14 14.39
N VAL A 264 16.33 9.63 13.18
CA VAL A 264 15.21 8.77 12.80
C VAL A 264 15.73 7.49 12.18
N THR A 265 15.22 6.35 12.62
CA THR A 265 15.40 5.06 11.96
C THR A 265 14.19 4.79 11.06
N ILE A 266 14.42 4.33 9.83
CA ILE A 266 13.38 3.94 8.86
C ILE A 266 13.68 2.54 8.40
N ASP A 267 12.72 1.62 8.52
CA ASP A 267 12.81 0.27 7.97
C ASP A 267 11.93 0.18 6.73
N CYS A 268 12.51 -0.20 5.58
CA CYS A 268 11.82 -0.17 4.29
C CYS A 268 12.32 -1.23 3.32
N CYS A 269 11.50 -1.59 2.35
CA CYS A 269 11.91 -2.39 1.21
C CYS A 269 12.53 -1.47 0.13
N ALA A 270 13.83 -1.63 -0.12
CA ALA A 270 14.59 -0.73 -0.97
C ALA A 270 14.97 -1.38 -2.30
N TYR A 271 15.20 -0.51 -3.30
CA TYR A 271 15.64 -0.88 -4.65
C TYR A 271 16.82 -0.02 -5.09
N GLU A 272 17.79 -0.60 -5.81
CA GLU A 272 18.89 0.16 -6.43
C GLU A 272 18.38 1.14 -7.49
N SER A 273 17.36 0.72 -8.24
CA SER A 273 16.70 1.54 -9.26
C SER A 273 15.29 1.05 -9.53
N MET A 274 14.43 1.91 -10.10
CA MET A 274 13.06 1.61 -10.43
C MET A 274 12.66 2.28 -11.74
N PHE A 275 11.86 1.64 -12.59
CA PHE A 275 11.41 2.16 -13.90
C PHE A 275 12.57 2.57 -14.83
N ALA A 276 13.73 1.93 -14.67
CA ALA A 276 14.92 2.22 -15.48
C ALA A 276 14.84 1.62 -16.89
N HIS A 277 14.08 0.53 -17.06
CA HIS A 277 14.06 -0.29 -18.27
C HIS A 277 12.64 -0.47 -18.82
N GLY A 278 12.42 -0.06 -20.06
CA GLY A 278 11.17 -0.31 -20.79
C GLY A 278 9.90 0.30 -20.20
N PRO A 279 8.77 0.15 -20.91
CA PRO A 279 7.46 0.68 -20.51
C PRO A 279 6.62 -0.29 -19.66
N ASP A 280 6.99 -1.59 -19.58
CA ASP A 280 6.06 -2.68 -19.27
C ASP A 280 5.97 -2.99 -17.76
N GLY A 281 6.66 -2.28 -16.91
CA GLY A 281 6.57 -2.52 -15.49
C GLY A 281 7.58 -1.78 -14.64
N PRO A 282 7.56 -2.01 -13.33
CA PRO A 282 8.49 -1.36 -12.42
C PRO A 282 9.96 -1.73 -12.72
N ASN A 283 10.26 -2.97 -13.08
CA ASN A 283 11.61 -3.46 -13.41
C ASN A 283 12.67 -3.02 -12.37
N GLY A 284 12.31 -3.11 -11.07
CA GLY A 284 13.18 -2.73 -9.97
C GLY A 284 14.25 -3.77 -9.69
N VAL A 285 15.42 -3.32 -9.23
CA VAL A 285 16.48 -4.19 -8.70
C VAL A 285 16.41 -4.16 -7.17
N PRO A 286 15.89 -5.23 -6.52
CA PRO A 286 15.62 -5.19 -5.09
C PRO A 286 16.91 -5.26 -4.26
N CYS A 287 16.97 -4.47 -3.19
CA CYS A 287 18.01 -4.54 -2.15
C CYS A 287 17.56 -5.39 -0.94
N GLY A 288 16.27 -5.65 -0.82
CA GLY A 288 15.66 -6.32 0.33
C GLY A 288 15.14 -5.36 1.38
N LEU A 289 15.01 -5.86 2.61
CA LEU A 289 14.59 -5.06 3.77
C LEU A 289 15.83 -4.37 4.37
N GLU A 290 15.79 -3.06 4.44
CA GLU A 290 16.88 -2.23 4.95
C GLU A 290 16.45 -1.40 6.15
N ARG A 291 17.41 -1.06 6.99
CA ARG A 291 17.34 -0.05 8.03
C ARG A 291 18.14 1.17 7.62
N TRP A 292 17.47 2.30 7.52
CA TRP A 292 18.08 3.58 7.25
C TRP A 292 18.18 4.38 8.54
N HIS A 293 19.32 4.99 8.79
CA HIS A 293 19.51 5.92 9.89
C HIS A 293 19.65 7.34 9.32
N VAL A 294 18.66 8.18 9.57
CA VAL A 294 18.57 9.57 9.12
C VAL A 294 19.06 10.47 10.24
N ASN A 295 20.12 11.21 10.02
CA ASN A 295 20.68 12.12 11.01
C ASN A 295 20.50 13.58 10.54
N PRO A 296 19.54 14.34 11.15
CA PRO A 296 19.28 15.73 10.77
C PRO A 296 20.42 16.69 11.05
N ALA A 297 21.28 16.42 12.05
CA ALA A 297 22.40 17.29 12.39
C ALA A 297 23.51 17.22 11.32
N THR A 298 23.73 16.07 10.73
CA THR A 298 24.72 15.88 9.63
C THR A 298 24.09 15.95 8.25
N GLN A 299 22.77 15.96 8.16
CA GLN A 299 21.99 15.90 6.92
C GLN A 299 22.36 14.70 6.04
N LYS A 300 22.59 13.54 6.64
CA LYS A 300 22.98 12.30 5.96
C LYS A 300 22.09 11.15 6.36
N VAL A 301 21.92 10.22 5.41
CA VAL A 301 21.30 8.91 5.62
C VAL A 301 22.36 7.84 5.44
N THR A 302 22.44 6.91 6.38
CA THR A 302 23.21 5.66 6.22
C THR A 302 22.24 4.49 6.09
N ARG A 303 22.61 3.51 5.25
CA ARG A 303 21.77 2.33 4.95
C ARG A 303 22.47 1.08 5.44
N ALA A 304 21.70 0.14 5.99
CA ALA A 304 22.17 -1.18 6.39
C ALA A 304 21.11 -2.23 6.06
N ALA A 305 21.52 -3.37 5.49
CA ALA A 305 20.59 -4.47 5.26
C ALA A 305 20.16 -5.10 6.59
N ILE A 306 18.86 -5.25 6.79
CA ILE A 306 18.28 -6.16 7.78
C ILE A 306 18.28 -7.56 7.17
N ASP A 307 17.79 -7.67 5.92
CA ASP A 307 17.80 -8.90 5.14
C ASP A 307 17.89 -8.55 3.64
N ALA A 308 18.99 -8.94 3.01
CA ALA A 308 19.24 -8.66 1.60
C ALA A 308 18.44 -9.55 0.63
N SER A 309 17.63 -10.51 1.12
CA SER A 309 16.75 -11.28 0.26
C SER A 309 15.69 -10.36 -0.37
N PRO A 310 15.44 -10.47 -1.68
CA PRO A 310 14.39 -9.71 -2.36
C PRO A 310 13.04 -9.91 -1.71
N GLN A 311 12.41 -8.83 -1.29
CA GLN A 311 11.13 -8.86 -0.57
C GLN A 311 10.40 -7.52 -0.67
N GLU A 312 9.09 -7.54 -0.42
CA GLU A 312 8.20 -6.38 -0.53
C GLU A 312 6.96 -6.51 0.36
N PHE A 313 6.11 -5.49 0.29
CA PHE A 313 4.89 -5.41 1.08
C PHE A 313 5.15 -5.59 2.58
N PRO A 314 6.04 -4.76 3.17
CA PRO A 314 6.31 -4.83 4.59
C PRO A 314 5.06 -4.40 5.38
N ARG A 315 4.67 -5.21 6.36
CA ARG A 315 3.57 -4.91 7.28
C ARG A 315 4.03 -5.11 8.71
N ILE A 316 3.45 -4.34 9.59
CA ILE A 316 3.67 -4.40 11.03
C ILE A 316 2.33 -4.50 11.77
N ASP A 317 2.38 -4.58 13.07
CA ASP A 317 1.24 -4.23 13.92
C ASP A 317 1.06 -2.72 13.90
N GLU A 318 0.06 -2.22 13.18
CA GLU A 318 -0.13 -0.79 12.91
C GLU A 318 -0.41 0.04 14.17
N ARG A 319 -0.73 -0.59 15.30
CA ARG A 319 -0.80 0.08 16.60
C ARG A 319 0.56 0.66 17.06
N PHE A 320 1.65 0.20 16.44
CA PHE A 320 3.03 0.65 16.68
C PHE A 320 3.58 1.53 15.55
N PHE A 321 2.75 1.98 14.62
CA PHE A 321 3.23 2.85 13.55
C PHE A 321 3.77 4.18 14.10
N GLY A 322 4.96 4.59 13.66
CA GLY A 322 5.66 5.76 14.18
C GLY A 322 6.30 5.58 15.56
N GLN A 323 6.33 4.35 16.10
CA GLN A 323 6.80 4.03 17.45
C GLN A 323 7.81 2.88 17.43
N PRO A 324 8.58 2.67 18.52
CA PRO A 324 9.41 1.47 18.67
C PRO A 324 8.58 0.20 18.48
N TYR A 325 9.10 -0.72 17.69
CA TYR A 325 8.46 -1.98 17.33
C TYR A 325 9.51 -3.08 17.14
N ARG A 326 9.06 -4.31 17.07
CA ARG A 326 9.94 -5.47 16.98
C ARG A 326 9.68 -6.36 15.77
N HIS A 327 8.44 -6.48 15.32
CA HIS A 327 8.05 -7.48 14.33
C HIS A 327 7.60 -6.86 13.01
N THR A 328 8.09 -7.40 11.89
CA THR A 328 7.60 -7.06 10.55
C THR A 328 7.46 -8.30 9.67
N TRP A 329 6.50 -8.28 8.78
CA TRP A 329 6.23 -9.34 7.82
C TRP A 329 6.34 -8.78 6.41
N THR A 330 6.90 -9.60 5.51
CA THR A 330 7.09 -9.26 4.10
C THR A 330 6.78 -10.48 3.25
N VAL A 331 6.66 -10.31 1.94
CA VAL A 331 6.64 -11.41 0.97
C VAL A 331 7.87 -11.37 0.09
N SER A 332 8.43 -12.54 -0.19
CA SER A 332 9.60 -12.62 -1.07
C SER A 332 9.25 -12.25 -2.50
N GLN A 333 10.23 -11.77 -3.24
CA GLN A 333 10.13 -11.38 -4.63
C GLN A 333 11.18 -12.11 -5.49
N PRO A 334 10.99 -12.15 -6.83
CA PRO A 334 12.05 -12.55 -7.73
C PRO A 334 13.31 -11.68 -7.54
N SER A 335 14.49 -12.31 -7.65
CA SER A 335 15.78 -11.62 -7.55
C SER A 335 16.13 -10.81 -8.80
N GLU A 336 15.49 -11.11 -9.92
CA GLU A 336 15.70 -10.40 -11.19
C GLU A 336 14.67 -9.29 -11.38
N ALA A 337 15.05 -8.24 -12.10
CA ALA A 337 14.14 -7.18 -12.48
C ALA A 337 13.01 -7.73 -13.37
N VAL A 338 11.78 -7.75 -12.88
CA VAL A 338 10.61 -8.25 -13.56
C VAL A 338 9.57 -7.17 -13.76
N SER A 339 8.74 -7.33 -14.77
CA SER A 339 7.67 -6.35 -15.08
C SER A 339 6.50 -6.37 -14.09
N ASN A 340 6.43 -7.39 -13.24
CA ASN A 340 5.49 -7.51 -12.13
C ASN A 340 6.14 -8.35 -11.03
N PHE A 341 5.55 -8.31 -9.83
CA PHE A 341 6.03 -9.06 -8.65
C PHE A 341 5.35 -10.42 -8.50
N VAL A 342 4.93 -11.03 -9.60
CA VAL A 342 4.16 -12.28 -9.61
C VAL A 342 5.07 -13.45 -9.94
N ALA A 343 5.47 -14.19 -8.90
CA ALA A 343 6.21 -15.42 -8.97
C ALA A 343 5.90 -16.29 -7.75
N ASP A 344 6.27 -17.56 -7.78
CA ASP A 344 6.25 -18.41 -6.58
C ASP A 344 7.06 -17.71 -5.49
N ASN A 345 6.45 -17.56 -4.32
CA ASN A 345 7.01 -16.75 -3.25
C ASN A 345 6.81 -17.34 -1.85
N ALA A 346 7.30 -16.64 -0.86
CA ALA A 346 7.24 -17.01 0.54
C ALA A 346 6.80 -15.80 1.40
N LEU A 347 6.15 -16.10 2.50
CA LEU A 347 5.91 -15.15 3.60
C LEU A 347 7.14 -15.17 4.51
N TYR A 348 7.64 -13.98 4.88
CA TYR A 348 8.73 -13.79 5.84
C TYR A 348 8.23 -13.10 7.10
N HIS A 349 8.82 -13.45 8.21
CA HIS A 349 8.66 -12.77 9.50
C HIS A 349 10.05 -12.42 10.03
N HIS A 350 10.27 -11.16 10.33
CA HIS A 350 11.52 -10.66 10.92
C HIS A 350 11.27 -10.24 12.37
N ASP A 351 12.00 -10.81 13.28
CA ASP A 351 12.14 -10.35 14.65
C ASP A 351 13.37 -9.44 14.71
N LEU A 352 13.16 -8.14 14.70
CA LEU A 352 14.20 -7.13 14.56
C LEU A 352 15.09 -6.99 15.81
N GLU A 353 14.62 -7.46 16.97
CA GLU A 353 15.40 -7.45 18.21
C GLU A 353 16.38 -8.62 18.25
N SER A 354 15.91 -9.82 17.92
CA SER A 354 16.77 -11.03 17.93
C SER A 354 17.53 -11.25 16.62
N GLY A 355 17.15 -10.57 15.53
CA GLY A 355 17.69 -10.79 14.20
C GLY A 355 17.23 -12.11 13.55
N VAL A 356 16.24 -12.78 14.13
CA VAL A 356 15.72 -14.06 13.59
C VAL A 356 14.73 -13.80 12.46
N LYS A 357 14.98 -14.46 11.33
CA LYS A 357 14.04 -14.56 10.21
C LYS A 357 13.35 -15.90 10.19
N ARG A 358 12.04 -15.94 10.06
CA ARG A 358 11.22 -17.13 9.80
C ARG A 358 10.62 -17.04 8.41
N SER A 359 10.30 -18.18 7.80
CA SER A 359 9.72 -18.20 6.46
C SER A 359 8.71 -19.34 6.27
N TYR A 360 7.70 -19.07 5.43
CA TYR A 360 6.77 -20.06 4.94
C TYR A 360 6.65 -19.96 3.42
N THR A 361 6.92 -21.04 2.70
CA THR A 361 6.81 -21.10 1.23
C THR A 361 5.44 -21.61 0.84
N PHE A 362 4.72 -20.86 -0.02
CA PHE A 362 3.37 -21.24 -0.44
C PHE A 362 3.33 -22.47 -1.35
N GLY A 363 4.45 -22.80 -2.00
CA GLY A 363 4.59 -23.95 -2.90
C GLY A 363 4.49 -23.58 -4.37
N ALA A 364 4.75 -24.56 -5.24
CA ALA A 364 4.82 -24.34 -6.69
C ALA A 364 3.49 -23.86 -7.27
N GLY A 365 3.55 -22.82 -8.08
CA GLY A 365 2.41 -22.18 -8.72
C GLY A 365 1.53 -21.35 -7.77
N LYS A 366 1.97 -21.15 -6.53
CA LYS A 366 1.23 -20.33 -5.55
C LYS A 366 1.93 -19.01 -5.32
N VAL A 367 1.16 -17.92 -5.39
CA VAL A 367 1.63 -16.55 -5.25
C VAL A 367 0.87 -15.89 -4.11
N GLY A 368 1.53 -15.63 -3.01
CA GLY A 368 1.01 -14.82 -1.91
C GLY A 368 1.13 -13.33 -2.24
N GLY A 369 0.08 -12.57 -1.95
CA GLY A 369 0.11 -11.12 -1.95
C GLY A 369 0.53 -10.56 -0.60
N GLU A 370 0.22 -9.30 -0.36
CA GLU A 370 0.41 -8.64 0.94
C GLU A 370 -0.38 -9.35 2.04
N PHE A 371 0.24 -9.48 3.23
CA PHE A 371 -0.39 -10.05 4.42
C PHE A 371 -0.62 -8.98 5.47
N VAL A 372 -1.86 -8.85 5.91
CA VAL A 372 -2.29 -7.85 6.90
C VAL A 372 -2.25 -8.47 8.29
N PHE A 373 -1.66 -7.77 9.25
CA PHE A 373 -1.71 -8.17 10.65
C PHE A 373 -3.02 -7.69 11.31
N VAL A 374 -3.60 -8.55 12.13
CA VAL A 374 -4.76 -8.22 12.98
C VAL A 374 -4.51 -8.72 14.40
N PRO A 375 -4.52 -7.84 15.42
CA PRO A 375 -4.29 -8.24 16.80
C PRO A 375 -5.46 -9.09 17.33
N LYS A 376 -5.17 -9.97 18.28
CA LYS A 376 -6.19 -10.80 18.96
C LYS A 376 -7.18 -9.98 19.78
N SER A 377 -6.72 -8.84 20.32
CA SER A 377 -7.50 -7.84 21.02
C SER A 377 -6.77 -6.49 20.99
N ASP A 378 -7.44 -5.41 21.34
CA ASP A 378 -6.84 -4.06 21.34
C ASP A 378 -5.66 -3.94 22.32
N ASP A 379 -5.69 -4.71 23.41
CA ASP A 379 -4.65 -4.76 24.46
C ASP A 379 -3.64 -5.91 24.29
N ALA A 380 -3.73 -6.68 23.19
CA ALA A 380 -2.77 -7.75 22.91
C ALA A 380 -1.33 -7.20 22.81
N GLN A 381 -0.36 -8.03 23.18
CA GLN A 381 1.06 -7.70 22.97
C GLN A 381 1.34 -7.53 21.47
N GLU A 382 2.41 -6.81 21.13
CA GLU A 382 2.86 -6.69 19.74
C GLU A 382 2.99 -8.09 19.10
N ALA A 383 2.48 -8.22 17.88
CA ALA A 383 2.48 -9.46 17.11
C ALA A 383 1.63 -10.61 17.69
N ASP A 384 0.95 -10.46 18.82
CA ASP A 384 -0.02 -11.44 19.28
C ASP A 384 -1.32 -11.30 18.49
N GLY A 385 -1.37 -11.96 17.35
CA GLY A 385 -2.44 -11.79 16.38
C GLY A 385 -2.35 -12.77 15.22
N TRP A 386 -3.07 -12.43 14.18
CA TRP A 386 -3.14 -13.21 12.95
C TRP A 386 -2.62 -12.39 11.77
N LEU A 387 -2.00 -13.09 10.83
CA LEU A 387 -1.80 -12.58 9.47
C LEU A 387 -2.86 -13.14 8.57
N MET A 388 -3.39 -12.33 7.66
CA MET A 388 -4.29 -12.77 6.61
C MET A 388 -3.91 -12.17 5.26
N GLY A 389 -3.96 -12.97 4.21
CA GLY A 389 -3.61 -12.55 2.86
C GLY A 389 -4.12 -13.50 1.79
N LEU A 390 -4.29 -12.98 0.57
CA LEU A 390 -4.72 -13.77 -0.57
C LEU A 390 -3.54 -14.51 -1.18
N VAL A 391 -3.72 -15.82 -1.39
CA VAL A 391 -2.77 -16.70 -2.08
C VAL A 391 -3.42 -17.22 -3.36
N ILE A 392 -2.85 -16.89 -4.50
CA ILE A 392 -3.34 -17.27 -5.83
C ILE A 392 -2.68 -18.59 -6.21
N ASP A 393 -3.50 -19.61 -6.56
CA ASP A 393 -3.03 -20.84 -7.19
C ASP A 393 -3.15 -20.69 -8.73
N THR A 394 -2.02 -20.47 -9.38
CA THR A 394 -1.96 -20.23 -10.83
C THR A 394 -2.17 -21.48 -11.65
N HIS A 395 -1.98 -22.68 -11.06
CA HIS A 395 -2.21 -23.94 -11.72
C HIS A 395 -3.69 -24.34 -11.69
N LYS A 396 -4.37 -24.07 -10.56
CA LYS A 396 -5.80 -24.38 -10.40
C LYS A 396 -6.71 -23.24 -10.82
N GLU A 397 -6.15 -22.05 -11.11
CA GLU A 397 -6.92 -20.84 -11.40
C GLU A 397 -7.91 -20.48 -10.26
N THR A 398 -7.45 -20.62 -9.00
CA THR A 398 -8.23 -20.36 -7.79
C THR A 398 -7.47 -19.45 -6.84
N THR A 399 -8.11 -19.01 -5.75
CA THR A 399 -7.48 -18.18 -4.74
C THR A 399 -7.92 -18.65 -3.35
N GLU A 400 -7.08 -18.47 -2.36
CA GLU A 400 -7.38 -18.71 -0.94
C GLU A 400 -7.11 -17.43 -0.13
N LEU A 401 -8.00 -17.09 0.80
CA LEU A 401 -7.63 -16.20 1.91
C LEU A 401 -7.08 -17.10 3.01
N GLN A 402 -5.78 -16.98 3.29
CA GLN A 402 -5.09 -17.79 4.31
C GLN A 402 -4.89 -17.01 5.60
N PHE A 403 -4.95 -17.73 6.73
CA PHE A 403 -4.72 -17.20 8.07
C PHE A 403 -3.52 -17.89 8.71
N PHE A 404 -2.63 -17.11 9.33
CA PHE A 404 -1.49 -17.62 10.07
C PHE A 404 -1.50 -17.06 11.49
N ASP A 405 -0.94 -17.80 12.44
CA ASP A 405 -0.45 -17.19 13.67
C ASP A 405 0.76 -16.32 13.33
N ALA A 406 0.72 -15.05 13.72
CA ALA A 406 1.70 -14.08 13.27
C ALA A 406 3.13 -14.36 13.74
N LEU A 407 3.28 -15.01 14.90
CA LEU A 407 4.59 -15.38 15.46
C LEU A 407 5.08 -16.78 15.01
N ASP A 408 4.19 -17.60 14.45
CA ASP A 408 4.46 -19.01 14.16
C ASP A 408 4.19 -19.38 12.69
N ILE A 409 4.56 -18.50 11.76
CA ILE A 409 4.26 -18.68 10.33
C ILE A 409 4.82 -19.99 9.74
N GLU A 410 5.91 -20.53 10.30
CA GLU A 410 6.54 -21.76 9.84
C GLU A 410 5.65 -23.00 9.99
N LYS A 411 4.65 -22.95 10.88
CA LYS A 411 3.65 -24.02 11.03
C LYS A 411 2.66 -24.06 9.86
N GLY A 412 2.67 -23.07 9.00
CA GLY A 412 1.72 -22.92 7.90
C GLY A 412 0.39 -22.30 8.35
N PRO A 413 -0.57 -22.20 7.41
CA PRO A 413 -1.85 -21.55 7.68
C PRO A 413 -2.68 -22.34 8.69
N THR A 414 -3.26 -21.64 9.67
CA THR A 414 -4.21 -22.19 10.65
C THR A 414 -5.59 -22.43 10.03
N GLY A 415 -5.90 -21.70 8.97
CA GLY A 415 -7.14 -21.84 8.20
C GLY A 415 -7.03 -21.17 6.85
N ALA A 416 -7.95 -21.54 5.96
CA ALA A 416 -8.07 -20.94 4.63
C ALA A 416 -9.51 -20.93 4.15
N ILE A 417 -9.88 -19.90 3.40
CA ILE A 417 -11.17 -19.75 2.72
C ILE A 417 -10.93 -19.87 1.23
N PHE A 418 -11.56 -20.85 0.60
CA PHE A 418 -11.43 -21.13 -0.82
C PHE A 418 -12.33 -20.25 -1.67
N ILE A 419 -11.75 -19.58 -2.66
CA ILE A 419 -12.43 -18.77 -3.66
C ILE A 419 -12.28 -19.48 -5.03
N PRO A 420 -13.39 -19.93 -5.65
CA PRO A 420 -13.34 -20.83 -6.81
C PRO A 420 -12.99 -20.13 -8.13
N HIS A 421 -12.14 -19.13 -8.08
CA HIS A 421 -11.59 -18.45 -9.25
C HIS A 421 -10.30 -17.71 -8.89
N ARG A 422 -9.51 -17.42 -9.91
CA ARG A 422 -8.30 -16.64 -9.78
C ARG A 422 -8.61 -15.16 -9.68
N ILE A 423 -8.30 -14.57 -8.52
CA ILE A 423 -8.26 -13.13 -8.35
C ILE A 423 -6.99 -12.59 -9.04
N PRO A 424 -7.08 -11.52 -9.84
CA PRO A 424 -5.88 -10.95 -10.45
C PRO A 424 -4.88 -10.50 -9.38
N PRO A 425 -3.56 -10.56 -9.65
CA PRO A 425 -2.57 -9.91 -8.79
C PRO A 425 -2.95 -8.45 -8.58
N GLY A 426 -3.12 -8.06 -7.34
CA GLY A 426 -3.51 -6.71 -6.95
C GLY A 426 -2.41 -6.06 -6.10
N PHE A 427 -2.80 -4.98 -5.43
CA PHE A 427 -1.91 -4.25 -4.57
C PHE A 427 -2.32 -4.44 -3.11
N HIS A 428 -2.79 -3.38 -2.46
CA HIS A 428 -2.97 -3.36 -1.03
C HIS A 428 -4.35 -3.83 -0.61
N GLY A 429 -4.34 -4.44 0.57
CA GLY A 429 -5.54 -4.81 1.29
C GLY A 429 -5.43 -4.44 2.75
N ASN A 430 -6.59 -4.40 3.40
CA ASN A 430 -6.67 -4.15 4.83
C ASN A 430 -7.80 -4.95 5.47
N TRP A 431 -7.70 -5.12 6.77
CA TRP A 431 -8.80 -5.53 7.60
C TRP A 431 -9.67 -4.32 7.92
N ILE A 432 -10.94 -4.40 7.55
CA ILE A 432 -11.96 -3.38 7.82
C ILE A 432 -12.84 -3.92 8.95
N PRO A 433 -12.53 -3.65 10.21
CA PRO A 433 -13.32 -4.14 11.33
C PRO A 433 -14.70 -3.49 11.34
N ASP A 434 -15.69 -4.24 11.82
CA ASP A 434 -16.99 -3.65 12.11
C ASP A 434 -16.83 -2.51 13.12
N SER A 435 -17.62 -1.47 12.98
CA SER A 435 -17.71 -0.46 14.03
C SER A 435 -18.34 -1.14 15.24
N TYR A 436 -17.71 -1.11 16.39
CA TYR A 436 -18.37 -1.50 17.63
C TYR A 436 -19.62 -0.63 17.77
N GLN A 437 -20.80 -1.29 17.83
CA GLN A 437 -22.07 -0.63 18.13
C GLN A 437 -22.13 -0.26 19.60
#